data_e5c45b1b239a45e313c046ea837ab9b6
#
_entry.id   e5c45b1b239a45e313c046ea837ab9b6
#
_cell.length_a   1.000
_cell.length_b   1.000
_cell.length_c   1.000
_cell.angle_alpha   90.00
_cell.angle_beta   90.00
_cell.angle_gamma   90.00
#
_symmetry.space_group_name_H-M   'P 1'
#
loop_
_entity.id
_entity.type
_entity.pdbx_description
1 polymer ?
#
loop_
_entity_poly.entity_id
_entity_poly.type
_entity_poly.pdbx_seq_one_letter_code
_entity_poly.pdbx_strand_id
1 'polypeptide(L)'
;MDLDQKRTRTVDRVVDSVDRDVESPESTPMCPFPDEVLEPVLSLINSHKDRSSVSLVCKDWYNAERWSRRHVFIGNCYSVSPEIVAGRFPKIRSVTLKGKPRFSDFNLVPEDWGADVYPWLIVLAKAYPFLEELRLKRMAVSDGSLEFLATNFPEFKALSLLSCDGFSTDGLKAIATYCRNLTELDIQENGIDDLGGDWLSCFPESLTSLQVLNFASLNSEVSFNALEKLVTRCKSLRVLKVNRNINLDQLQKLLLQAPQLTELGTGTFTQDLVTRPVADLETSFGNCKNLQTISGLWDTNSLYLSVIYPACASLTFLNLSCATLRSFELTMLLMHCKSLRRLWVLDTVGDRGLEAIGLWCPLLEELRVFPADPFEQEEVAGVTESGLVSVSRGCPKLHYVLYFCHQMTNAAVATVVQNCPGFTHFRLCIMNLGQPDYLTNEPMDEAFGAVVRSCPNLQRLAVSGLLTDLTFEYIGKYAKNLEILSVAFAGSSDLGLKYVLGGCPRLRKLEIRDCPFGNAALLSGLTKFESMRSLWMSACNLTMNGCRVLAKEMPRLNVEVMKDEDSEDSQAHKVYIYRTVAGPRRDAPPFVLTL
;
A
#
# COMPACT_ATOMS: atom_id res chain seq x y z
N MET A 1 60.64 -22.43 -23.35
CA MET A 1 60.75 -21.04 -23.78
C MET A 1 59.49 -20.36 -23.33
N ASP A 2 59.65 -19.84 -22.21
CA ASP A 2 59.33 -18.55 -21.61
C ASP A 2 57.86 -18.25 -21.48
N LEU A 3 57.36 -18.37 -20.28
CA LEU A 3 57.35 -17.48 -19.11
C LEU A 3 56.64 -16.14 -19.38
N ASP A 4 55.46 -15.96 -18.78
CA ASP A 4 55.31 -14.74 -18.04
C ASP A 4 54.32 -14.89 -16.85
N GLN A 5 54.81 -14.38 -15.70
CA GLN A 5 54.25 -14.50 -14.37
C GLN A 5 53.27 -13.37 -14.10
N LYS A 6 52.12 -13.73 -13.55
CA LYS A 6 51.20 -12.77 -12.90
C LYS A 6 51.71 -12.38 -11.53
N ARG A 7 51.97 -11.10 -11.33
CA ARG A 7 52.25 -10.48 -10.04
C ARG A 7 50.99 -10.22 -9.22
N THR A 8 50.89 -10.92 -8.11
CA THR A 8 50.06 -10.56 -6.96
C THR A 8 50.76 -9.45 -6.18
N ARG A 9 50.08 -8.35 -5.90
CA ARG A 9 50.58 -7.31 -4.97
C ARG A 9 49.90 -7.50 -3.61
N THR A 10 50.66 -8.03 -2.69
CA THR A 10 50.51 -7.88 -1.24
C THR A 10 51.09 -6.54 -0.83
N VAL A 11 50.35 -5.78 -0.04
CA VAL A 11 50.83 -4.52 0.56
C VAL A 11 51.18 -4.82 2.00
N ASP A 12 52.48 -4.97 2.24
CA ASP A 12 53.06 -4.98 3.60
C ASP A 12 53.16 -3.54 4.13
N ARG A 13 52.72 -3.37 5.38
CA ARG A 13 52.90 -2.14 6.13
C ARG A 13 54.32 -2.12 6.71
N VAL A 14 55.09 -1.15 6.29
CA VAL A 14 56.30 -0.74 6.98
C VAL A 14 55.95 0.38 7.96
N VAL A 15 56.29 0.18 9.22
CA VAL A 15 56.20 1.18 10.28
C VAL A 15 57.54 1.90 10.34
N ASP A 16 57.58 3.17 10.02
CA ASP A 16 58.69 4.04 10.36
C ASP A 16 58.20 5.19 11.26
N SER A 17 58.79 5.25 12.43
CA SER A 17 58.60 6.25 13.45
C SER A 17 59.38 7.52 13.09
N VAL A 18 58.66 8.62 12.90
CA VAL A 18 59.26 9.97 12.95
C VAL A 18 58.37 10.85 13.82
N ASP A 19 58.86 11.21 14.98
CA ASP A 19 58.32 12.26 15.84
C ASP A 19 58.23 13.58 15.06
N ARG A 20 57.03 14.11 14.91
CA ARG A 20 56.78 15.52 14.65
C ARG A 20 55.60 15.95 15.48
N ASP A 21 55.81 17.03 16.20
CA ASP A 21 54.81 17.77 16.96
C ASP A 21 53.51 17.91 16.14
N VAL A 22 52.46 17.22 16.55
CA VAL A 22 51.15 17.29 15.94
C VAL A 22 50.33 18.29 16.74
N GLU A 23 50.08 19.42 16.12
CA GLU A 23 48.98 20.30 16.50
C GLU A 23 47.73 19.47 16.78
N SER A 24 47.10 19.75 17.93
CA SER A 24 45.87 19.07 18.36
C SER A 24 44.81 19.10 17.26
N PRO A 25 44.17 17.98 16.92
CA PRO A 25 43.09 17.99 15.93
C PRO A 25 41.96 18.87 16.46
N GLU A 26 41.51 19.79 15.63
CA GLU A 26 40.32 20.60 15.85
C GLU A 26 39.22 19.70 16.38
N SER A 27 38.72 19.98 17.58
CA SER A 27 37.63 19.28 18.22
C SER A 27 36.42 19.37 17.33
N THR A 28 36.05 18.26 16.70
CA THR A 28 34.74 18.14 16.09
C THR A 28 33.71 18.61 17.11
N PRO A 29 32.79 19.51 16.76
CA PRO A 29 31.85 20.04 17.72
C PRO A 29 31.07 18.87 18.33
N MET A 30 31.27 18.63 19.62
CA MET A 30 30.49 17.65 20.39
C MET A 30 29.02 18.04 20.30
N CYS A 31 28.16 17.04 20.11
CA CYS A 31 26.71 17.24 20.17
C CYS A 31 26.37 17.93 21.51
N PRO A 32 25.67 19.06 21.53
CA PRO A 32 25.35 19.80 22.76
C PRO A 32 24.37 19.02 23.68
N PHE A 33 23.84 17.86 23.24
CA PHE A 33 22.88 17.07 24.00
C PHE A 33 23.47 15.71 24.39
N PRO A 34 23.45 15.35 25.68
CA PRO A 34 23.81 14.03 26.17
C PRO A 34 22.89 12.94 25.54
N ASP A 35 23.42 11.72 25.35
CA ASP A 35 22.66 10.58 24.80
C ASP A 35 21.39 10.28 25.62
N GLU A 36 21.45 10.49 26.93
CA GLU A 36 20.33 10.33 27.88
C GLU A 36 19.15 11.27 27.56
N VAL A 37 19.40 12.40 26.92
CA VAL A 37 18.38 13.37 26.48
C VAL A 37 17.94 13.06 25.04
N LEU A 38 18.88 12.66 24.18
CA LEU A 38 18.58 12.40 22.77
C LEU A 38 17.70 11.16 22.58
N GLU A 39 17.96 10.05 23.29
CA GLU A 39 17.15 8.83 23.14
C GLU A 39 15.66 9.04 23.44
N PRO A 40 15.23 9.66 24.57
CA PRO A 40 13.84 9.99 24.82
C PRO A 40 13.22 10.90 23.76
N VAL A 41 13.91 11.95 23.35
CA VAL A 41 13.42 12.88 22.33
C VAL A 41 13.21 12.16 21.00
N LEU A 42 14.18 11.36 20.56
CA LEU A 42 14.09 10.61 19.32
C LEU A 42 12.99 9.53 19.39
N SER A 43 12.71 8.98 20.57
CA SER A 43 11.62 8.00 20.73
C SER A 43 10.23 8.59 20.43
N LEU A 44 10.06 9.91 20.54
CA LEU A 44 8.81 10.61 20.21
C LEU A 44 8.64 10.86 18.70
N ILE A 45 9.69 10.69 17.91
CA ILE A 45 9.61 10.86 16.45
C ILE A 45 9.06 9.58 15.83
N ASN A 46 7.81 9.60 15.40
CA ASN A 46 7.13 8.45 14.79
C ASN A 46 7.39 8.32 13.27
N SER A 47 7.78 9.41 12.61
CA SER A 47 8.03 9.43 11.17
C SER A 47 9.36 8.75 10.83
N HIS A 48 9.32 7.70 10.02
CA HIS A 48 10.53 7.04 9.51
C HIS A 48 11.43 7.95 8.68
N LYS A 49 10.81 8.89 7.94
CA LYS A 49 11.53 9.86 7.13
C LYS A 49 12.31 10.82 8.01
N ASP A 50 11.69 11.33 9.06
CA ASP A 50 12.33 12.28 9.98
C ASP A 50 13.43 11.60 10.78
N ARG A 51 13.19 10.38 11.29
CA ARG A 51 14.26 9.58 11.94
C ARG A 51 15.44 9.29 11.02
N SER A 52 15.17 9.03 9.75
CA SER A 52 16.25 8.85 8.76
C SER A 52 17.02 10.14 8.52
N SER A 53 16.37 11.30 8.54
CA SER A 53 17.03 12.60 8.45
C SER A 53 17.88 12.91 9.68
N VAL A 54 17.38 12.59 10.87
CA VAL A 54 18.10 12.69 12.14
C VAL A 54 19.41 11.89 12.09
N SER A 55 19.40 10.68 11.55
CA SER A 55 20.60 9.82 11.46
C SER A 55 21.70 10.37 10.54
N LEU A 56 21.42 11.42 9.78
CA LEU A 56 22.39 12.08 8.87
C LEU A 56 23.02 13.35 9.45
N VAL A 57 22.61 13.78 10.65
CA VAL A 57 23.08 15.03 11.26
C VAL A 57 24.53 14.94 11.72
N CYS A 58 24.85 13.98 12.58
CA CYS A 58 26.20 13.69 13.05
C CYS A 58 26.30 12.26 13.59
N LYS A 59 27.51 11.81 13.99
CA LYS A 59 27.76 10.46 14.51
C LYS A 59 26.98 10.16 15.80
N ASP A 60 26.84 11.12 16.69
CA ASP A 60 26.15 10.95 17.97
C ASP A 60 24.64 10.80 17.73
N TRP A 61 24.06 11.64 16.88
CA TRP A 61 22.66 11.51 16.48
C TRP A 61 22.38 10.21 15.72
N TYR A 62 23.33 9.76 14.90
CA TYR A 62 23.24 8.45 14.24
C TYR A 62 23.21 7.32 15.27
N ASN A 63 24.07 7.36 16.29
CA ASN A 63 24.14 6.35 17.33
C ASN A 63 22.88 6.40 18.22
N ALA A 64 22.48 7.57 18.70
CA ALA A 64 21.26 7.72 19.48
C ALA A 64 20.01 7.26 18.72
N GLU A 65 19.92 7.59 17.43
CA GLU A 65 18.84 7.12 16.56
C GLU A 65 18.85 5.60 16.43
N ARG A 66 20.00 4.99 16.18
CA ARG A 66 20.20 3.56 16.08
C ARG A 66 19.74 2.82 17.34
N TRP A 67 20.11 3.30 18.52
CA TRP A 67 19.78 2.69 19.81
C TRP A 67 18.32 2.94 20.25
N SER A 68 17.75 4.06 19.89
CA SER A 68 16.38 4.43 20.26
C SER A 68 15.31 3.84 19.33
N ARG A 69 15.72 3.31 18.14
CA ARG A 69 14.75 2.80 17.16
C ARG A 69 14.12 1.50 17.61
N ARG A 70 12.79 1.53 17.79
CA ARG A 70 11.96 0.37 18.15
C ARG A 70 11.18 -0.18 16.98
N HIS A 71 10.89 0.65 15.99
CA HIS A 71 10.13 0.30 14.81
C HIS A 71 10.94 0.56 13.54
N VAL A 72 11.04 -0.45 12.66
CA VAL A 72 11.72 -0.36 11.37
C VAL A 72 10.74 -0.64 10.25
N PHE A 73 10.73 0.27 9.27
CA PHE A 73 9.96 0.14 8.05
C PHE A 73 10.89 -0.11 6.86
N ILE A 74 10.69 -1.22 6.17
CA ILE A 74 11.43 -1.62 4.97
C ILE A 74 10.47 -1.60 3.80
N GLY A 75 10.60 -0.56 2.99
CA GLY A 75 9.71 -0.29 1.85
C GLY A 75 9.90 -1.25 0.67
N ASN A 76 11.02 -1.97 0.65
CA ASN A 76 11.31 -3.04 -0.30
C ASN A 76 12.27 -4.03 0.37
N CYS A 77 11.80 -5.24 0.65
CA CYS A 77 12.58 -6.30 1.32
C CYS A 77 13.76 -6.81 0.49
N TYR A 78 13.81 -6.51 -0.80
CA TYR A 78 14.93 -6.86 -1.65
C TYR A 78 16.10 -5.85 -1.60
N SER A 79 15.84 -4.66 -1.04
CA SER A 79 16.84 -3.58 -1.02
C SER A 79 17.85 -3.69 0.13
N VAL A 80 17.60 -4.57 1.09
CA VAL A 80 18.46 -4.77 2.26
C VAL A 80 18.31 -6.18 2.80
N SER A 81 19.41 -6.80 3.22
CA SER A 81 19.33 -8.11 3.89
C SER A 81 18.90 -7.96 5.35
N PRO A 82 18.22 -8.98 5.92
CA PRO A 82 17.83 -8.96 7.31
C PRO A 82 19.01 -8.82 8.28
N GLU A 83 20.20 -9.37 7.96
CA GLU A 83 21.41 -9.28 8.77
C GLU A 83 21.91 -7.84 8.89
N ILE A 84 21.84 -7.07 7.81
CA ILE A 84 22.21 -5.64 7.82
C ILE A 84 21.29 -4.86 8.76
N VAL A 85 20.00 -5.17 8.74
CA VAL A 85 19.01 -4.53 9.63
C VAL A 85 19.28 -4.91 11.08
N ALA A 86 19.54 -6.20 11.35
CA ALA A 86 19.85 -6.71 12.66
C ALA A 86 21.16 -6.11 13.22
N GLY A 87 22.18 -5.99 12.40
CA GLY A 87 23.45 -5.35 12.79
C GLY A 87 23.34 -3.85 13.05
N ARG A 88 22.40 -3.16 12.38
CA ARG A 88 22.21 -1.72 12.55
C ARG A 88 21.37 -1.34 13.77
N PHE A 89 20.26 -2.04 14.03
CA PHE A 89 19.27 -1.64 15.03
C PHE A 89 19.12 -2.70 16.13
N PRO A 90 19.74 -2.53 17.30
CA PRO A 90 19.77 -3.61 18.31
C PRO A 90 18.50 -3.77 19.15
N LYS A 91 17.57 -2.81 19.12
CA LYS A 91 16.42 -2.78 20.05
C LYS A 91 15.07 -2.78 19.34
N ILE A 92 14.95 -3.39 18.16
CA ILE A 92 13.70 -3.43 17.39
C ILE A 92 12.65 -4.27 18.14
N ARG A 93 11.43 -3.75 18.19
CA ARG A 93 10.22 -4.45 18.69
C ARG A 93 9.15 -4.60 17.63
N SER A 94 9.18 -3.78 16.58
CA SER A 94 8.20 -3.78 15.50
C SER A 94 8.88 -3.69 14.15
N VAL A 95 8.51 -4.58 13.22
CA VAL A 95 9.02 -4.61 11.85
C VAL A 95 7.88 -4.54 10.86
N THR A 96 8.00 -3.63 9.89
CA THR A 96 7.14 -3.59 8.70
C THR A 96 7.95 -3.90 7.46
N LEU A 97 7.58 -4.95 6.75
CA LEU A 97 8.21 -5.38 5.50
C LEU A 97 7.24 -5.22 4.34
N LYS A 98 7.73 -4.67 3.23
CA LYS A 98 7.03 -4.70 1.94
C LYS A 98 7.81 -5.56 0.96
N GLY A 99 7.10 -6.47 0.34
CA GLY A 99 7.63 -7.39 -0.67
C GLY A 99 7.35 -6.96 -2.09
N LYS A 100 6.59 -7.78 -2.82
CA LYS A 100 6.26 -7.61 -4.25
C LYS A 100 5.79 -6.19 -4.58
N PRO A 101 6.03 -5.68 -5.79
CA PRO A 101 5.47 -4.42 -6.26
C PRO A 101 3.93 -4.50 -6.32
N ARG A 102 3.26 -3.35 -6.35
CA ARG A 102 1.78 -3.28 -6.36
C ARG A 102 1.15 -4.00 -7.56
N PHE A 103 1.87 -4.09 -8.67
CA PHE A 103 1.39 -4.73 -9.88
C PHE A 103 1.28 -6.26 -9.78
N SER A 104 1.75 -6.88 -8.70
CA SER A 104 1.42 -8.27 -8.40
C SER A 104 -0.08 -8.49 -8.27
N ASP A 105 -0.82 -7.47 -7.80
CA ASP A 105 -2.28 -7.50 -7.65
C ASP A 105 -3.00 -7.58 -9.02
N PHE A 106 -2.29 -7.39 -10.13
CA PHE A 106 -2.80 -7.46 -11.51
C PHE A 106 -2.22 -8.65 -12.30
N ASN A 107 -1.72 -9.68 -11.63
CA ASN A 107 -1.06 -10.85 -12.26
C ASN A 107 0.11 -10.50 -13.20
N LEU A 108 0.74 -9.36 -12.99
CA LEU A 108 1.90 -8.90 -13.76
C LEU A 108 3.24 -9.40 -13.18
N VAL A 109 3.19 -10.10 -12.05
CA VAL A 109 4.33 -10.78 -11.42
C VAL A 109 3.97 -12.26 -11.35
N PRO A 110 4.90 -13.18 -11.67
CA PRO A 110 4.64 -14.61 -11.56
C PRO A 110 4.12 -15.01 -10.18
N GLU A 111 3.14 -15.91 -10.13
CA GLU A 111 2.46 -16.31 -8.88
C GLU A 111 3.43 -16.89 -7.86
N ASP A 112 4.34 -17.78 -8.32
CA ASP A 112 5.30 -18.46 -7.46
C ASP A 112 6.52 -17.61 -7.09
N TRP A 113 6.59 -16.36 -7.56
CA TRP A 113 7.71 -15.50 -7.29
C TRP A 113 7.32 -14.39 -6.32
N GLY A 114 7.96 -14.36 -5.17
CA GLY A 114 7.61 -13.40 -4.14
C GLY A 114 8.67 -13.22 -3.07
N ALA A 115 8.48 -12.18 -2.31
CA ALA A 115 9.27 -11.87 -1.14
C ALA A 115 8.94 -12.86 -0.01
N ASP A 116 9.66 -13.95 0.08
CA ASP A 116 9.51 -14.91 1.18
C ASP A 116 9.88 -14.27 2.52
N VAL A 117 9.03 -14.45 3.51
CA VAL A 117 9.24 -13.92 4.86
C VAL A 117 10.18 -14.80 5.69
N TYR A 118 10.30 -16.09 5.39
CA TYR A 118 11.01 -17.06 6.24
C TYR A 118 12.47 -16.69 6.52
N PRO A 119 13.29 -16.24 5.52
CA PRO A 119 14.65 -15.80 5.80
C PRO A 119 14.73 -14.62 6.78
N TRP A 120 13.72 -13.74 6.74
CA TRP A 120 13.61 -12.64 7.71
C TRP A 120 13.31 -13.16 9.12
N LEU A 121 12.37 -14.10 9.24
CA LEU A 121 11.99 -14.66 10.55
C LEU A 121 13.15 -15.33 11.27
N ILE A 122 13.99 -16.09 10.55
CA ILE A 122 15.18 -16.73 11.13
C ILE A 122 16.13 -15.70 11.75
N VAL A 123 16.42 -14.62 11.04
CA VAL A 123 17.34 -13.58 11.52
C VAL A 123 16.70 -12.76 12.64
N LEU A 124 15.40 -12.44 12.52
CA LEU A 124 14.68 -11.70 13.55
C LEU A 124 14.57 -12.49 14.84
N ALA A 125 14.31 -13.79 14.79
CA ALA A 125 14.25 -14.65 15.99
C ALA A 125 15.58 -14.69 16.74
N LYS A 126 16.68 -14.73 15.99
CA LYS A 126 18.03 -14.72 16.58
C LYS A 126 18.39 -13.36 17.20
N ALA A 127 18.02 -12.26 16.51
CA ALA A 127 18.42 -10.91 16.90
C ALA A 127 17.44 -10.25 17.90
N TYR A 128 16.14 -10.56 17.80
CA TYR A 128 15.07 -9.89 18.53
C TYR A 128 14.06 -10.89 19.12
N PRO A 129 14.44 -11.73 20.08
CA PRO A 129 13.49 -12.69 20.70
C PRO A 129 12.32 -12.00 21.41
N PHE A 130 12.42 -10.68 21.64
CA PHE A 130 11.41 -9.80 22.22
C PHE A 130 10.61 -9.02 21.18
N LEU A 131 10.57 -9.47 19.92
CA LEU A 131 9.77 -8.84 18.86
C LEU A 131 8.28 -8.92 19.21
N GLU A 132 7.59 -7.78 19.14
CA GLU A 132 6.18 -7.66 19.51
C GLU A 132 5.26 -7.57 18.28
N GLU A 133 5.73 -6.98 17.20
CA GLU A 133 4.88 -6.68 16.03
C GLU A 133 5.57 -7.03 14.70
N LEU A 134 4.82 -7.64 13.80
CA LEU A 134 5.22 -7.90 12.43
C LEU A 134 4.09 -7.49 11.46
N ARG A 135 4.38 -6.57 10.57
CA ARG A 135 3.46 -6.12 9.52
C ARG A 135 4.03 -6.44 8.15
N LEU A 136 3.37 -7.30 7.43
CA LEU A 136 3.79 -7.78 6.11
C LEU A 136 2.85 -7.24 5.04
N LYS A 137 3.44 -6.79 3.93
CA LYS A 137 2.66 -6.33 2.78
C LYS A 137 3.21 -6.95 1.51
N ARG A 138 2.36 -7.68 0.78
CA ARG A 138 2.71 -8.37 -0.46
C ARG A 138 3.96 -9.24 -0.30
N MET A 139 3.93 -10.08 0.73
CA MET A 139 4.97 -11.07 1.04
C MET A 139 4.42 -12.48 0.80
N ALA A 140 5.29 -13.40 0.40
CA ALA A 140 5.00 -14.82 0.47
C ALA A 140 5.17 -15.28 1.93
N VAL A 141 4.11 -15.88 2.49
CA VAL A 141 4.03 -16.30 3.88
C VAL A 141 3.45 -17.72 3.89
N SER A 142 4.23 -18.71 4.30
CA SER A 142 3.75 -20.09 4.43
C SER A 142 3.17 -20.36 5.81
N ASP A 143 2.38 -21.44 5.96
CA ASP A 143 1.90 -21.90 7.27
C ASP A 143 3.07 -22.20 8.21
N GLY A 144 4.14 -22.84 7.70
CA GLY A 144 5.37 -23.06 8.47
C GLY A 144 6.05 -21.76 8.92
N SER A 145 5.93 -20.67 8.15
CA SER A 145 6.41 -19.35 8.56
C SER A 145 5.59 -18.77 9.71
N LEU A 146 4.26 -18.95 9.68
CA LEU A 146 3.38 -18.50 10.77
C LEU A 146 3.58 -19.34 12.04
N GLU A 147 3.76 -20.65 11.91
CA GLU A 147 4.09 -21.53 13.04
C GLU A 147 5.45 -21.17 13.66
N PHE A 148 6.46 -20.94 12.81
CA PHE A 148 7.78 -20.49 13.28
C PHE A 148 7.67 -19.15 14.02
N LEU A 149 6.93 -18.20 13.51
CA LEU A 149 6.68 -16.92 14.18
C LEU A 149 6.02 -17.14 15.55
N ALA A 150 4.95 -17.91 15.60
CA ALA A 150 4.16 -18.11 16.80
C ALA A 150 4.94 -18.82 17.93
N THR A 151 5.90 -19.68 17.57
CA THR A 151 6.67 -20.48 18.52
C THR A 151 7.99 -19.82 18.97
N ASN A 152 8.55 -18.91 18.16
CA ASN A 152 9.85 -18.31 18.45
C ASN A 152 9.80 -16.88 19.04
N PHE A 153 8.63 -16.24 19.10
CA PHE A 153 8.48 -14.89 19.63
C PHE A 153 7.46 -14.87 20.80
N PRO A 154 7.90 -15.14 22.04
CA PRO A 154 6.99 -15.27 23.20
C PRO A 154 6.25 -13.96 23.57
N GLU A 155 6.83 -12.80 23.25
CA GLU A 155 6.23 -11.47 23.51
C GLU A 155 5.38 -10.94 22.34
N PHE A 156 5.07 -11.79 21.36
CA PHE A 156 4.38 -11.37 20.14
C PHE A 156 2.95 -10.91 20.41
N LYS A 157 2.59 -9.73 19.88
CA LYS A 157 1.32 -9.05 20.15
C LYS A 157 0.51 -8.70 18.90
N ALA A 158 1.18 -8.40 17.77
CA ALA A 158 0.48 -7.87 16.60
C ALA A 158 1.01 -8.48 15.29
N LEU A 159 0.10 -9.09 14.54
CA LEU A 159 0.32 -9.57 13.17
C LEU A 159 -0.61 -8.85 12.21
N SER A 160 -0.04 -8.21 11.18
CA SER A 160 -0.79 -7.67 10.06
C SER A 160 -0.28 -8.24 8.75
N LEU A 161 -1.17 -8.85 7.96
CA LEU A 161 -0.92 -9.42 6.64
C LEU A 161 -1.78 -8.68 5.63
N LEU A 162 -1.15 -7.90 4.74
CA LEU A 162 -1.83 -7.14 3.69
C LEU A 162 -1.41 -7.62 2.31
N SER A 163 -2.33 -8.15 1.53
CA SER A 163 -2.08 -8.71 0.19
C SER A 163 -0.93 -9.74 0.22
N CYS A 164 -0.88 -10.59 1.26
CA CYS A 164 0.09 -11.68 1.39
C CYS A 164 -0.53 -12.98 0.87
N ASP A 165 0.30 -13.91 0.43
CA ASP A 165 -0.11 -15.19 -0.14
C ASP A 165 0.67 -16.38 0.45
N GLY A 166 0.19 -17.60 0.23
CA GLY A 166 0.88 -18.85 0.56
C GLY A 166 0.58 -19.44 1.93
N PHE A 167 -0.28 -18.82 2.76
CA PHE A 167 -0.74 -19.39 4.03
C PHE A 167 -2.20 -19.85 3.95
N SER A 168 -2.57 -20.69 4.89
CA SER A 168 -3.92 -21.24 5.04
C SER A 168 -4.48 -20.98 6.45
N THR A 169 -5.65 -21.54 6.74
CA THR A 169 -6.20 -21.54 8.11
C THR A 169 -5.37 -22.35 9.10
N ASP A 170 -4.51 -23.27 8.64
CA ASP A 170 -3.60 -24.01 9.53
C ASP A 170 -2.51 -23.09 10.12
N GLY A 171 -1.95 -22.20 9.32
CA GLY A 171 -1.05 -21.15 9.83
C GLY A 171 -1.75 -20.22 10.84
N LEU A 172 -3.03 -19.88 10.60
CA LEU A 172 -3.83 -19.09 11.54
C LEU A 172 -4.11 -19.85 12.85
N LYS A 173 -4.32 -21.18 12.82
CA LYS A 173 -4.42 -22.02 14.02
C LYS A 173 -3.16 -21.96 14.87
N ALA A 174 -1.98 -21.97 14.24
CA ALA A 174 -0.72 -21.82 14.97
C ALA A 174 -0.63 -20.47 15.69
N ILE A 175 -0.95 -19.36 15.00
CA ILE A 175 -1.02 -18.03 15.62
C ILE A 175 -2.01 -18.01 16.79
N ALA A 176 -3.22 -18.53 16.59
CA ALA A 176 -4.26 -18.56 17.62
C ALA A 176 -3.84 -19.39 18.85
N THR A 177 -3.12 -20.48 18.64
CA THR A 177 -2.72 -21.41 19.71
C THR A 177 -1.56 -20.88 20.54
N TYR A 178 -0.53 -20.33 19.90
CA TYR A 178 0.74 -20.03 20.55
C TYR A 178 0.92 -18.56 20.94
N CYS A 179 0.28 -17.60 20.23
CA CYS A 179 0.42 -16.17 20.54
C CYS A 179 -0.55 -15.73 21.65
N ARG A 180 -0.22 -16.06 22.91
CA ARG A 180 -1.10 -15.82 24.08
C ARG A 180 -1.29 -14.34 24.45
N ASN A 181 -0.39 -13.46 24.03
CA ASN A 181 -0.41 -12.02 24.29
C ASN A 181 -0.98 -11.21 23.11
N LEU A 182 -1.66 -11.86 22.16
CA LEU A 182 -2.10 -11.23 20.93
C LEU A 182 -3.09 -10.10 21.22
N THR A 183 -2.82 -8.93 20.66
CA THR A 183 -3.67 -7.74 20.69
C THR A 183 -4.22 -7.37 19.31
N GLU A 184 -3.52 -7.77 18.24
CA GLU A 184 -3.91 -7.46 16.88
C GLU A 184 -3.68 -8.67 15.96
N LEU A 185 -4.74 -9.07 15.24
CA LEU A 185 -4.69 -9.96 14.10
C LEU A 185 -5.45 -9.28 12.95
N ASP A 186 -4.70 -8.83 11.95
CA ASP A 186 -5.23 -8.01 10.88
C ASP A 186 -4.87 -8.62 9.51
N ILE A 187 -5.86 -9.28 8.87
CA ILE A 187 -5.69 -9.99 7.61
C ILE A 187 -6.51 -9.26 6.54
N GLN A 188 -5.82 -8.59 5.61
CA GLN A 188 -6.44 -7.72 4.62
C GLN A 188 -6.03 -8.11 3.19
N GLU A 189 -6.99 -8.09 2.28
CA GLU A 189 -6.76 -8.27 0.84
C GLU A 189 -5.99 -9.58 0.51
N ASN A 190 -6.18 -10.64 1.31
CA ASN A 190 -5.52 -11.92 1.08
C ASN A 190 -6.53 -12.89 0.47
N GLY A 191 -6.21 -13.44 -0.70
CA GLY A 191 -6.97 -14.52 -1.32
C GLY A 191 -6.60 -15.86 -0.69
N ILE A 192 -7.35 -16.31 0.31
CA ILE A 192 -7.23 -17.64 0.90
C ILE A 192 -8.50 -18.40 0.59
N ASP A 193 -8.38 -19.42 -0.23
CA ASP A 193 -9.49 -20.30 -0.67
C ASP A 193 -9.61 -21.58 0.17
N ASP A 194 -9.08 -21.56 1.38
CA ASP A 194 -9.16 -22.68 2.31
C ASP A 194 -10.50 -22.70 3.05
N LEU A 195 -11.20 -23.83 2.99
CA LEU A 195 -12.50 -24.05 3.64
C LEU A 195 -12.40 -24.38 5.14
N GLY A 196 -11.21 -24.47 5.72
CA GLY A 196 -11.01 -24.76 7.14
C GLY A 196 -11.58 -23.66 8.04
N GLY A 197 -12.48 -24.04 9.01
CA GLY A 197 -13.26 -23.07 9.80
C GLY A 197 -12.89 -22.94 11.28
N ASP A 198 -12.05 -23.83 11.81
CA ASP A 198 -11.91 -24.00 13.26
C ASP A 198 -10.79 -23.16 13.91
N TRP A 199 -10.04 -22.36 13.14
CA TRP A 199 -8.90 -21.61 13.67
C TRP A 199 -9.27 -20.64 14.81
N LEU A 200 -10.47 -20.05 14.81
CA LEU A 200 -10.97 -19.19 15.90
C LEU A 200 -11.17 -19.95 17.21
N SER A 201 -11.46 -21.24 17.15
CA SER A 201 -11.64 -22.10 18.33
C SER A 201 -10.32 -22.38 19.06
N CYS A 202 -9.18 -22.18 18.37
CA CYS A 202 -7.86 -22.41 18.93
C CYS A 202 -7.37 -21.30 19.89
N PHE A 203 -8.05 -20.15 19.91
CA PHE A 203 -7.71 -19.09 20.86
C PHE A 203 -8.00 -19.52 22.30
N PRO A 204 -7.00 -19.48 23.22
CA PRO A 204 -7.20 -19.89 24.60
C PRO A 204 -8.26 -19.04 25.30
N GLU A 205 -8.98 -19.62 26.25
CA GLU A 205 -10.00 -18.88 27.02
C GLU A 205 -9.42 -17.71 27.81
N SER A 206 -8.14 -17.78 28.17
CA SER A 206 -7.41 -16.72 28.86
C SER A 206 -7.12 -15.49 27.99
N LEU A 207 -7.26 -15.57 26.64
CA LEU A 207 -7.04 -14.44 25.77
C LEU A 207 -8.18 -13.41 25.89
N THR A 208 -7.88 -12.28 26.51
CA THR A 208 -8.80 -11.13 26.70
C THR A 208 -8.24 -9.82 26.14
N SER A 209 -6.99 -9.84 25.67
CA SER A 209 -6.21 -8.66 25.26
C SER A 209 -6.50 -8.17 23.85
N LEU A 210 -7.28 -8.91 23.04
CA LEU A 210 -7.48 -8.62 21.64
C LEU A 210 -8.21 -7.28 21.42
N GLN A 211 -7.62 -6.41 20.61
CA GLN A 211 -8.12 -5.09 20.26
C GLN A 211 -8.53 -4.98 18.79
N VAL A 212 -7.84 -5.73 17.92
CA VAL A 212 -8.07 -5.77 16.48
C VAL A 212 -8.22 -7.21 16.03
N LEU A 213 -9.34 -7.52 15.43
CA LEU A 213 -9.60 -8.78 14.73
C LEU A 213 -10.18 -8.47 13.35
N ASN A 214 -9.41 -8.70 12.32
CA ASN A 214 -9.83 -8.52 10.94
C ASN A 214 -9.51 -9.76 10.11
N PHE A 215 -10.54 -10.40 9.61
CA PHE A 215 -10.47 -11.54 8.69
C PHE A 215 -11.46 -11.39 7.52
N ALA A 216 -11.80 -10.14 7.19
CA ALA A 216 -12.81 -9.83 6.17
C ALA A 216 -12.50 -10.39 4.77
N SER A 217 -11.21 -10.60 4.46
CA SER A 217 -10.76 -11.12 3.17
C SER A 217 -10.65 -12.65 3.10
N LEU A 218 -10.94 -13.38 4.19
CA LEU A 218 -10.92 -14.84 4.17
C LEU A 218 -12.21 -15.40 3.59
N ASN A 219 -12.10 -16.38 2.69
CA ASN A 219 -13.25 -17.10 2.15
C ASN A 219 -13.64 -18.35 2.97
N SER A 220 -12.84 -18.67 4.01
CA SER A 220 -13.07 -19.83 4.87
C SER A 220 -14.37 -19.73 5.68
N GLU A 221 -14.99 -20.86 5.96
CA GLU A 221 -16.06 -20.93 6.95
C GLU A 221 -15.55 -20.51 8.33
N VAL A 222 -16.42 -19.96 9.14
CA VAL A 222 -16.08 -19.46 10.48
C VAL A 222 -17.05 -20.04 11.50
N SER A 223 -16.51 -20.65 12.55
CA SER A 223 -17.32 -21.07 13.69
C SER A 223 -17.85 -19.82 14.42
N PHE A 224 -19.13 -19.49 14.17
CA PHE A 224 -19.78 -18.34 14.80
C PHE A 224 -19.74 -18.42 16.34
N ASN A 225 -19.95 -19.61 16.92
CA ASN A 225 -19.90 -19.79 18.37
C ASN A 225 -18.51 -19.45 18.96
N ALA A 226 -17.43 -19.83 18.26
CA ALA A 226 -16.06 -19.47 18.68
C ALA A 226 -15.83 -17.95 18.58
N LEU A 227 -16.30 -17.33 17.50
CA LEU A 227 -16.23 -15.88 17.31
C LEU A 227 -17.01 -15.13 18.40
N GLU A 228 -18.25 -15.52 18.68
CA GLU A 228 -19.10 -14.90 19.70
C GLU A 228 -18.45 -14.98 21.09
N LYS A 229 -17.92 -16.15 21.48
CA LYS A 229 -17.16 -16.31 22.73
C LYS A 229 -15.94 -15.42 22.78
N LEU A 230 -15.17 -15.32 21.69
CA LEU A 230 -13.98 -14.48 21.61
C LEU A 230 -14.34 -12.99 21.77
N VAL A 231 -15.34 -12.50 21.06
CA VAL A 231 -15.84 -11.12 21.12
C VAL A 231 -16.37 -10.79 22.53
N THR A 232 -17.10 -11.73 23.13
CA THR A 232 -17.69 -11.56 24.49
C THR A 232 -16.61 -11.37 25.55
N ARG A 233 -15.50 -12.12 25.49
CA ARG A 233 -14.42 -12.02 26.48
C ARG A 233 -13.45 -10.88 26.24
N CYS A 234 -13.27 -10.43 24.98
CA CYS A 234 -12.33 -9.37 24.62
C CYS A 234 -12.97 -7.96 24.71
N LYS A 235 -13.14 -7.44 25.91
CA LYS A 235 -13.79 -6.13 26.15
C LYS A 235 -12.99 -4.92 25.65
N SER A 236 -11.71 -5.11 25.32
CA SER A 236 -10.84 -4.10 24.67
C SER A 236 -10.94 -4.09 23.14
N LEU A 237 -11.76 -4.96 22.53
CA LEU A 237 -11.93 -5.05 21.08
C LEU A 237 -12.51 -3.75 20.53
N ARG A 238 -11.78 -3.10 19.63
CA ARG A 238 -12.15 -1.85 18.98
C ARG A 238 -12.37 -1.99 17.47
N VAL A 239 -11.68 -2.95 16.85
CA VAL A 239 -11.80 -3.24 15.43
C VAL A 239 -12.26 -4.67 15.25
N LEU A 240 -13.41 -4.85 14.63
CA LEU A 240 -13.93 -6.16 14.23
C LEU A 240 -14.33 -6.10 12.76
N LYS A 241 -13.62 -6.84 11.90
CA LYS A 241 -13.97 -6.97 10.48
C LYS A 241 -14.12 -8.45 10.15
N VAL A 242 -15.35 -8.83 9.88
CA VAL A 242 -15.71 -10.23 9.62
C VAL A 242 -15.83 -10.51 8.12
N ASN A 243 -15.67 -11.76 7.74
CA ASN A 243 -15.79 -12.19 6.36
C ASN A 243 -17.26 -12.36 5.90
N ARG A 244 -17.43 -12.62 4.61
CA ARG A 244 -18.73 -12.75 3.94
C ARG A 244 -19.65 -13.84 4.54
N ASN A 245 -19.11 -14.84 5.25
CA ASN A 245 -19.89 -15.93 5.83
C ASN A 245 -20.69 -15.53 7.08
N ILE A 246 -20.45 -14.35 7.65
CA ILE A 246 -21.22 -13.83 8.78
C ILE A 246 -22.44 -13.05 8.24
N ASN A 247 -23.63 -13.51 8.54
CA ASN A 247 -24.87 -12.85 8.16
C ASN A 247 -25.31 -11.74 9.14
N LEU A 248 -26.34 -11.01 8.79
CA LEU A 248 -26.80 -9.85 9.54
C LEU A 248 -27.33 -10.20 10.95
N ASP A 249 -27.97 -11.37 11.13
CA ASP A 249 -28.46 -11.85 12.43
C ASP A 249 -27.29 -12.20 13.38
N GLN A 250 -26.24 -12.81 12.83
CA GLN A 250 -25.03 -13.10 13.57
C GLN A 250 -24.28 -11.80 13.93
N LEU A 251 -24.20 -10.86 12.99
CA LEU A 251 -23.59 -9.56 13.22
C LEU A 251 -24.28 -8.79 14.34
N GLN A 252 -25.63 -8.82 14.40
CA GLN A 252 -26.39 -8.22 15.50
C GLN A 252 -25.96 -8.73 16.87
N LYS A 253 -25.79 -10.05 17.02
CA LYS A 253 -25.33 -10.66 18.29
C LYS A 253 -23.94 -10.15 18.67
N LEU A 254 -23.03 -10.02 17.70
CA LEU A 254 -21.69 -9.49 17.94
C LEU A 254 -21.72 -8.01 18.38
N LEU A 255 -22.56 -7.17 17.74
CA LEU A 255 -22.70 -5.75 18.10
C LEU A 255 -23.23 -5.57 19.53
N LEU A 256 -24.16 -6.42 19.96
CA LEU A 256 -24.67 -6.40 21.35
C LEU A 256 -23.59 -6.71 22.37
N GLN A 257 -22.59 -7.55 22.02
CA GLN A 257 -21.48 -7.92 22.89
C GLN A 257 -20.31 -6.92 22.86
N ALA A 258 -20.20 -6.11 21.78
CA ALA A 258 -19.08 -5.20 21.54
C ALA A 258 -19.53 -3.78 21.15
N PRO A 259 -20.30 -3.06 21.99
CA PRO A 259 -20.76 -1.69 21.69
C PRO A 259 -19.62 -0.65 21.67
N GLN A 260 -18.43 -1.01 22.14
CA GLN A 260 -17.23 -0.14 22.18
C GLN A 260 -16.48 -0.09 20.83
N LEU A 261 -16.95 -0.79 19.78
CA LEU A 261 -16.28 -0.82 18.48
C LEU A 261 -16.16 0.58 17.88
N THR A 262 -14.98 0.84 17.30
CA THR A 262 -14.68 2.06 16.53
C THR A 262 -14.63 1.76 15.03
N GLU A 263 -14.29 0.53 14.64
CA GLU A 263 -14.29 0.07 13.25
C GLU A 263 -15.02 -1.25 13.12
N LEU A 264 -15.92 -1.31 12.16
CA LEU A 264 -16.71 -2.49 11.83
C LEU A 264 -16.56 -2.85 10.35
N GLY A 265 -16.23 -4.11 10.07
CA GLY A 265 -16.42 -4.74 8.77
C GLY A 265 -17.57 -5.74 8.87
N THR A 266 -18.63 -5.48 8.13
CA THR A 266 -19.78 -6.39 8.09
C THR A 266 -19.48 -7.57 7.17
N GLY A 267 -20.11 -8.72 7.41
CA GLY A 267 -20.16 -9.80 6.45
C GLY A 267 -21.25 -9.57 5.39
N THR A 268 -21.94 -10.64 5.00
CA THR A 268 -23.11 -10.57 4.12
C THR A 268 -24.20 -9.73 4.76
N PHE A 269 -24.68 -8.71 4.02
CA PHE A 269 -25.65 -7.74 4.52
C PHE A 269 -27.09 -8.14 4.11
N THR A 270 -27.40 -9.41 4.35
CA THR A 270 -28.71 -10.04 4.10
C THR A 270 -29.12 -10.88 5.31
N GLN A 271 -30.41 -11.15 5.45
CA GLN A 271 -30.94 -12.12 6.42
C GLN A 271 -31.34 -13.42 5.70
N ASP A 272 -31.05 -14.55 6.32
CA ASP A 272 -31.42 -15.88 5.76
C ASP A 272 -32.94 -16.14 5.81
N LEU A 273 -33.60 -15.59 6.82
CA LEU A 273 -35.05 -15.63 6.98
C LEU A 273 -35.53 -14.32 7.62
N VAL A 274 -36.67 -13.80 7.21
CA VAL A 274 -37.27 -12.58 7.81
C VAL A 274 -37.77 -12.91 9.23
N THR A 275 -36.88 -13.17 10.14
CA THR A 275 -37.17 -13.65 11.49
C THR A 275 -37.19 -12.57 12.55
N ARG A 276 -36.60 -11.39 12.27
CA ARG A 276 -36.50 -10.31 13.25
C ARG A 276 -36.86 -8.94 12.70
N PRO A 277 -37.44 -8.06 13.53
CA PRO A 277 -37.74 -6.69 13.15
C PRO A 277 -36.46 -5.91 12.80
N VAL A 278 -36.49 -5.12 11.74
CA VAL A 278 -35.43 -4.18 11.35
C VAL A 278 -35.05 -3.22 12.49
N ALA A 279 -36.02 -2.85 13.33
CA ALA A 279 -35.82 -1.98 14.49
C ALA A 279 -34.83 -2.52 15.53
N ASP A 280 -34.71 -3.82 15.70
CA ASP A 280 -33.75 -4.42 16.63
C ASP A 280 -32.31 -4.30 16.10
N LEU A 281 -32.14 -4.41 14.78
CA LEU A 281 -30.87 -4.20 14.10
C LEU A 281 -30.44 -2.73 14.17
N GLU A 282 -31.35 -1.79 13.89
CA GLU A 282 -31.12 -0.35 14.01
C GLU A 282 -30.68 0.01 15.44
N THR A 283 -31.33 -0.56 16.44
CA THR A 283 -30.96 -0.36 17.85
C THR A 283 -29.54 -0.85 18.15
N SER A 284 -29.15 -2.01 17.58
CA SER A 284 -27.81 -2.56 17.80
C SER A 284 -26.71 -1.69 17.19
N PHE A 285 -26.92 -1.14 15.99
CA PHE A 285 -26.00 -0.15 15.39
C PHE A 285 -26.00 1.17 16.16
N GLY A 286 -27.16 1.63 16.65
CA GLY A 286 -27.30 2.85 17.45
C GLY A 286 -26.59 2.80 18.81
N ASN A 287 -26.37 1.60 19.36
CA ASN A 287 -25.62 1.39 20.58
C ASN A 287 -24.09 1.55 20.39
N CYS A 288 -23.59 1.40 19.17
CA CYS A 288 -22.18 1.55 18.81
C CYS A 288 -21.81 3.03 18.58
N LYS A 289 -21.95 3.88 19.61
CA LYS A 289 -21.77 5.33 19.51
C LYS A 289 -20.37 5.81 19.12
N ASN A 290 -19.36 4.95 19.28
CA ASN A 290 -17.97 5.27 18.95
C ASN A 290 -17.57 4.84 17.54
N LEU A 291 -18.51 4.30 16.75
CA LEU A 291 -18.22 3.76 15.44
C LEU A 291 -17.86 4.90 14.46
N GLN A 292 -16.65 4.82 13.91
CA GLN A 292 -16.09 5.80 12.99
C GLN A 292 -15.88 5.23 11.57
N THR A 293 -15.82 3.91 11.47
CA THR A 293 -15.56 3.21 10.19
C THR A 293 -16.55 2.07 10.00
N ILE A 294 -17.20 2.03 8.84
CA ILE A 294 -17.94 0.86 8.36
C ILE A 294 -17.36 0.43 7.00
N SER A 295 -17.22 -0.89 6.82
CA SER A 295 -16.80 -1.54 5.58
C SER A 295 -17.52 -2.88 5.40
N GLY A 296 -17.26 -3.56 4.27
CA GLY A 296 -17.93 -4.82 3.94
C GLY A 296 -19.22 -4.55 3.19
N LEU A 297 -20.36 -4.77 3.84
CA LEU A 297 -21.69 -4.61 3.25
C LEU A 297 -21.87 -5.50 1.98
N TRP A 298 -21.33 -6.74 2.06
CA TRP A 298 -21.44 -7.70 0.98
C TRP A 298 -22.89 -8.05 0.69
N ASP A 299 -23.24 -8.21 -0.57
CA ASP A 299 -24.57 -8.63 -1.01
C ASP A 299 -25.71 -7.74 -0.45
N THR A 300 -25.45 -6.45 -0.32
CA THR A 300 -26.37 -5.50 0.32
C THR A 300 -27.72 -5.45 -0.39
N ASN A 301 -28.77 -5.73 0.39
CA ASN A 301 -30.14 -5.47 -0.03
C ASN A 301 -30.58 -4.09 0.48
N SER A 302 -31.17 -3.28 -0.40
CA SER A 302 -31.65 -1.93 -0.08
C SER A 302 -32.60 -1.88 1.13
N LEU A 303 -33.34 -2.95 1.39
CA LEU A 303 -34.25 -3.07 2.53
C LEU A 303 -33.54 -2.99 3.89
N TYR A 304 -32.29 -3.46 3.95
CA TYR A 304 -31.53 -3.49 5.22
C TYR A 304 -30.52 -2.34 5.35
N LEU A 305 -30.37 -1.49 4.34
CA LEU A 305 -29.40 -0.40 4.39
C LEU A 305 -29.69 0.60 5.50
N SER A 306 -30.98 0.81 5.81
CA SER A 306 -31.41 1.73 6.88
C SER A 306 -30.91 1.34 8.26
N VAL A 307 -30.57 0.07 8.51
CA VAL A 307 -30.14 -0.38 9.85
C VAL A 307 -28.85 0.30 10.31
N ILE A 308 -28.00 0.78 9.38
CA ILE A 308 -26.78 1.49 9.74
C ILE A 308 -26.97 3.00 9.95
N TYR A 309 -28.13 3.58 9.59
CA TYR A 309 -28.36 5.03 9.71
C TYR A 309 -28.11 5.61 11.12
N PRO A 310 -28.47 4.92 12.22
CA PRO A 310 -28.19 5.41 13.57
C PRO A 310 -26.69 5.61 13.86
N ALA A 311 -25.82 4.84 13.20
CA ALA A 311 -24.36 4.96 13.36
C ALA A 311 -23.73 5.98 12.40
N CYS A 312 -24.42 6.41 11.33
CA CYS A 312 -23.84 7.20 10.25
C CYS A 312 -23.34 8.59 10.68
N ALA A 313 -23.93 9.20 11.69
CA ALA A 313 -23.57 10.56 12.12
C ALA A 313 -22.13 10.69 12.62
N SER A 314 -21.57 9.62 13.20
CA SER A 314 -20.19 9.56 13.72
C SER A 314 -19.18 9.07 12.71
N LEU A 315 -19.62 8.52 11.56
CA LEU A 315 -18.73 7.94 10.57
C LEU A 315 -17.82 8.99 9.94
N THR A 316 -16.54 8.69 9.94
CA THR A 316 -15.50 9.44 9.22
C THR A 316 -15.01 8.69 7.98
N PHE A 317 -15.16 7.38 7.96
CA PHE A 317 -14.82 6.53 6.82
C PHE A 317 -15.91 5.52 6.53
N LEU A 318 -16.36 5.49 5.28
CA LEU A 318 -17.31 4.53 4.76
C LEU A 318 -16.71 3.85 3.52
N ASN A 319 -16.56 2.53 3.60
CA ASN A 319 -16.05 1.73 2.48
C ASN A 319 -17.17 0.85 1.91
N LEU A 320 -17.67 1.24 0.76
CA LEU A 320 -18.72 0.57 0.00
C LEU A 320 -18.16 -0.17 -1.24
N SER A 321 -16.87 -0.46 -1.29
CA SER A 321 -16.26 -1.13 -2.46
C SER A 321 -16.69 -2.59 -2.64
N CYS A 322 -17.43 -3.14 -1.68
CA CYS A 322 -18.03 -4.47 -1.75
C CYS A 322 -19.58 -4.43 -1.86
N ALA A 323 -20.15 -3.22 -1.87
CA ALA A 323 -21.60 -3.01 -1.88
C ALA A 323 -22.07 -2.48 -3.24
N THR A 324 -22.88 -3.23 -3.94
CA THR A 324 -23.48 -2.81 -5.22
C THR A 324 -24.67 -1.89 -4.94
N LEU A 325 -24.40 -0.61 -4.69
CA LEU A 325 -25.43 0.42 -4.47
C LEU A 325 -25.69 1.23 -5.73
N ARG A 326 -26.95 1.66 -5.90
CA ARG A 326 -27.33 2.64 -6.92
C ARG A 326 -27.39 4.04 -6.33
N SER A 327 -27.51 5.05 -7.18
CA SER A 327 -27.55 6.47 -6.80
C SER A 327 -28.55 6.80 -5.70
N PHE A 328 -29.76 6.24 -5.75
CA PHE A 328 -30.81 6.50 -4.75
C PHE A 328 -30.40 5.98 -3.37
N GLU A 329 -29.92 4.76 -3.28
CA GLU A 329 -29.51 4.11 -2.02
C GLU A 329 -28.35 4.84 -1.39
N LEU A 330 -27.35 5.23 -2.21
CA LEU A 330 -26.23 6.03 -1.73
C LEU A 330 -26.71 7.39 -1.21
N THR A 331 -27.63 8.08 -1.93
CA THR A 331 -28.15 9.37 -1.50
C THR A 331 -28.82 9.27 -0.13
N MET A 332 -29.69 8.28 0.06
CA MET A 332 -30.38 8.05 1.33
C MET A 332 -29.41 7.81 2.49
N LEU A 333 -28.33 7.08 2.25
CA LEU A 333 -27.30 6.81 3.24
C LEU A 333 -26.50 8.09 3.59
N LEU A 334 -26.08 8.85 2.59
CA LEU A 334 -25.22 10.03 2.79
C LEU A 334 -25.93 11.18 3.51
N MET A 335 -27.24 11.27 3.42
CA MET A 335 -28.03 12.24 4.21
C MET A 335 -27.79 12.12 5.72
N HIS A 336 -27.40 10.95 6.20
CA HIS A 336 -27.09 10.66 7.60
C HIS A 336 -25.60 10.82 7.95
N CYS A 337 -24.68 10.89 6.95
CA CYS A 337 -23.24 10.88 7.13
C CYS A 337 -22.64 12.29 7.23
N LYS A 338 -22.84 12.99 8.34
CA LYS A 338 -22.43 14.41 8.50
C LYS A 338 -20.93 14.64 8.71
N SER A 339 -20.17 13.61 9.11
CA SER A 339 -18.76 13.72 9.50
C SER A 339 -17.81 13.03 8.51
N LEU A 340 -18.33 12.61 7.35
CA LEU A 340 -17.59 11.74 6.42
C LEU A 340 -16.39 12.48 5.81
N ARG A 341 -15.20 11.86 5.93
CA ARG A 341 -13.94 12.34 5.38
C ARG A 341 -13.40 11.43 4.29
N ARG A 342 -13.68 10.14 4.36
CA ARG A 342 -13.21 9.16 3.37
C ARG A 342 -14.39 8.32 2.89
N LEU A 343 -14.49 8.17 1.56
CA LEU A 343 -15.55 7.38 0.95
C LEU A 343 -14.98 6.57 -0.22
N TRP A 344 -15.24 5.27 -0.21
CA TRP A 344 -14.93 4.36 -1.30
C TRP A 344 -16.23 3.78 -1.83
N VAL A 345 -16.44 3.82 -3.13
CA VAL A 345 -17.67 3.34 -3.80
C VAL A 345 -17.33 2.59 -5.08
N LEU A 346 -18.27 1.81 -5.58
CA LEU A 346 -18.26 1.30 -6.94
C LEU A 346 -18.89 2.33 -7.90
N ASP A 347 -18.58 2.23 -9.18
CA ASP A 347 -19.11 3.09 -10.24
C ASP A 347 -20.62 2.88 -10.51
N THR A 348 -21.21 1.78 -10.00
CA THR A 348 -22.66 1.52 -10.02
C THR A 348 -23.51 2.63 -9.42
N VAL A 349 -22.92 3.50 -8.59
CA VAL A 349 -23.60 4.67 -8.03
C VAL A 349 -23.94 5.72 -9.09
N GLY A 350 -23.23 5.71 -10.21
CA GLY A 350 -23.41 6.65 -11.32
C GLY A 350 -23.16 8.11 -10.94
N ASP A 351 -23.27 9.00 -11.92
CA ASP A 351 -23.04 10.43 -11.71
C ASP A 351 -24.01 11.07 -10.70
N ARG A 352 -25.25 10.62 -10.65
CA ARG A 352 -26.23 11.10 -9.66
C ARG A 352 -25.83 10.74 -8.23
N GLY A 353 -25.22 9.57 -8.02
CA GLY A 353 -24.66 9.21 -6.71
C GLY A 353 -23.48 10.09 -6.34
N LEU A 354 -22.63 10.43 -7.31
CA LEU A 354 -21.52 11.37 -7.12
C LEU A 354 -22.00 12.82 -6.85
N GLU A 355 -23.08 13.27 -7.50
CA GLU A 355 -23.74 14.55 -7.17
C GLU A 355 -24.21 14.58 -5.72
N ALA A 356 -24.79 13.47 -5.24
CA ALA A 356 -25.20 13.36 -3.83
C ALA A 356 -24.00 13.43 -2.88
N ILE A 357 -22.82 12.89 -3.24
CA ILE A 357 -21.58 13.04 -2.47
C ILE A 357 -21.23 14.53 -2.35
N GLY A 358 -21.23 15.27 -3.46
CA GLY A 358 -20.98 16.71 -3.47
C GLY A 358 -21.97 17.50 -2.60
N LEU A 359 -23.22 17.07 -2.55
CA LEU A 359 -24.27 17.75 -1.78
C LEU A 359 -24.18 17.47 -0.26
N TRP A 360 -23.89 16.22 0.13
CA TRP A 360 -24.02 15.79 1.52
C TRP A 360 -22.71 15.62 2.28
N CYS A 361 -21.55 15.61 1.59
CA CYS A 361 -20.25 15.30 2.20
C CYS A 361 -19.22 16.46 2.08
N PRO A 362 -19.49 17.68 2.60
CA PRO A 362 -18.59 18.84 2.41
C PRO A 362 -17.25 18.71 3.15
N LEU A 363 -17.10 17.72 4.04
CA LEU A 363 -15.86 17.44 4.75
C LEU A 363 -15.01 16.38 4.09
N LEU A 364 -15.41 15.88 2.91
CA LEU A 364 -14.72 14.78 2.22
C LEU A 364 -13.29 15.19 1.83
N GLU A 365 -12.35 14.36 2.24
CA GLU A 365 -10.91 14.50 2.02
C GLU A 365 -10.37 13.47 1.03
N GLU A 366 -10.96 12.27 1.00
CA GLU A 366 -10.56 11.16 0.13
C GLU A 366 -11.80 10.54 -0.55
N LEU A 367 -11.74 10.43 -1.88
CA LEU A 367 -12.71 9.68 -2.69
C LEU A 367 -12.00 8.61 -3.51
N ARG A 368 -12.52 7.38 -3.45
CA ARG A 368 -12.15 6.33 -4.42
C ARG A 368 -13.41 5.78 -5.07
N VAL A 369 -13.39 5.77 -6.40
CA VAL A 369 -14.42 5.16 -7.23
C VAL A 369 -13.77 4.01 -7.99
N PHE A 370 -14.24 2.81 -7.76
CA PHE A 370 -13.74 1.59 -8.38
C PHE A 370 -14.72 1.09 -9.44
N PRO A 371 -14.27 0.42 -10.50
CA PRO A 371 -15.17 -0.29 -11.39
C PRO A 371 -15.80 -1.48 -10.65
N ALA A 372 -17.09 -1.72 -10.90
CA ALA A 372 -17.78 -2.89 -10.36
C ALA A 372 -17.27 -4.18 -11.00
N ASP A 373 -17.03 -4.14 -12.31
CA ASP A 373 -16.34 -5.17 -13.07
C ASP A 373 -15.17 -4.56 -13.85
N PRO A 374 -13.91 -4.83 -13.49
CA PRO A 374 -12.75 -4.29 -14.20
C PRO A 374 -12.52 -4.93 -15.59
N PHE A 375 -13.25 -6.01 -15.93
CA PHE A 375 -13.11 -6.76 -17.18
C PHE A 375 -14.31 -6.59 -18.12
N GLU A 376 -15.37 -5.92 -17.69
CA GLU A 376 -16.56 -5.67 -18.50
C GLU A 376 -16.22 -4.76 -19.67
N GLN A 377 -16.49 -5.23 -20.90
CA GLN A 377 -16.24 -4.50 -22.14
C GLN A 377 -17.44 -3.67 -22.60
N GLU A 378 -18.62 -3.86 -22.02
CA GLU A 378 -19.81 -3.11 -22.38
C GLU A 378 -19.78 -1.74 -21.68
N GLU A 379 -20.02 -0.69 -22.48
CA GLU A 379 -20.16 0.71 -22.03
C GLU A 379 -21.47 0.90 -21.23
N VAL A 380 -21.66 0.16 -20.15
CA VAL A 380 -22.70 0.54 -19.20
C VAL A 380 -22.20 1.82 -18.54
N ALA A 381 -22.95 2.90 -18.75
CA ALA A 381 -22.61 4.23 -18.25
C ALA A 381 -22.52 4.20 -16.72
N GLY A 382 -21.32 3.92 -16.19
CA GLY A 382 -21.00 4.04 -14.80
C GLY A 382 -20.90 5.52 -14.41
N VAL A 383 -19.70 5.94 -14.06
CA VAL A 383 -19.40 7.34 -13.73
C VAL A 383 -18.65 8.04 -14.86
N THR A 384 -18.92 9.33 -15.04
CA THR A 384 -18.28 10.19 -16.05
C THR A 384 -17.58 11.39 -15.39
N GLU A 385 -17.08 12.31 -16.22
CA GLU A 385 -16.54 13.57 -15.76
C GLU A 385 -17.56 14.43 -14.99
N SER A 386 -18.86 14.31 -15.30
CA SER A 386 -19.92 15.11 -14.66
C SER A 386 -19.98 14.83 -13.16
N GLY A 387 -19.90 13.56 -12.78
CA GLY A 387 -19.87 13.14 -11.38
C GLY A 387 -18.65 13.69 -10.64
N LEU A 388 -17.45 13.57 -11.22
CA LEU A 388 -16.22 14.06 -10.58
C LEU A 388 -16.23 15.60 -10.41
N VAL A 389 -16.73 16.33 -11.40
CA VAL A 389 -16.90 17.79 -11.33
C VAL A 389 -17.89 18.16 -10.21
N SER A 390 -19.00 17.43 -10.09
CA SER A 390 -20.00 17.68 -9.05
C SER A 390 -19.43 17.45 -7.65
N VAL A 391 -18.68 16.38 -7.45
CA VAL A 391 -17.96 16.13 -6.19
C VAL A 391 -16.99 17.27 -5.88
N SER A 392 -16.20 17.71 -6.86
CA SER A 392 -15.20 18.77 -6.64
C SER A 392 -15.82 20.11 -6.21
N ARG A 393 -17.01 20.42 -6.70
CA ARG A 393 -17.76 21.63 -6.31
C ARG A 393 -18.24 21.57 -4.85
N GLY A 394 -18.69 20.40 -4.41
CA GLY A 394 -19.25 20.21 -3.07
C GLY A 394 -18.24 19.85 -1.99
N CYS A 395 -17.07 19.35 -2.36
CA CYS A 395 -16.05 18.82 -1.44
C CYS A 395 -14.71 19.58 -1.53
N PRO A 396 -14.61 20.83 -1.05
CA PRO A 396 -13.42 21.68 -1.22
C PRO A 396 -12.18 21.18 -0.46
N LYS A 397 -12.34 20.24 0.47
CA LYS A 397 -11.25 19.61 1.22
C LYS A 397 -10.64 18.39 0.53
N LEU A 398 -11.19 18.01 -0.63
CA LEU A 398 -10.73 16.84 -1.35
C LEU A 398 -9.27 17.03 -1.80
N HIS A 399 -8.39 16.15 -1.30
CA HIS A 399 -6.97 16.17 -1.62
C HIS A 399 -6.42 14.81 -2.05
N TYR A 400 -7.23 13.77 -1.98
CA TYR A 400 -6.94 12.43 -2.48
C TYR A 400 -8.09 11.96 -3.38
N VAL A 401 -7.79 11.62 -4.62
CA VAL A 401 -8.75 11.00 -5.55
C VAL A 401 -8.14 9.79 -6.24
N LEU A 402 -8.92 8.71 -6.33
CA LEU A 402 -8.74 7.59 -7.24
C LEU A 402 -10.05 7.43 -7.99
N TYR A 403 -10.02 7.63 -9.30
CA TYR A 403 -11.22 7.66 -10.12
C TYR A 403 -11.04 6.79 -11.35
N PHE A 404 -11.86 5.75 -11.46
CA PHE A 404 -11.97 4.93 -12.65
C PHE A 404 -13.18 5.38 -13.44
N CYS A 405 -13.02 5.58 -14.77
CA CYS A 405 -14.09 5.98 -15.67
C CYS A 405 -13.79 5.52 -17.09
N HIS A 406 -14.81 5.46 -17.94
CA HIS A 406 -14.65 5.12 -19.36
C HIS A 406 -14.35 6.34 -20.24
N GLN A 407 -14.78 7.51 -19.83
CA GLN A 407 -14.58 8.75 -20.57
C GLN A 407 -14.23 9.93 -19.66
N MET A 408 -13.48 10.89 -20.19
CA MET A 408 -13.07 12.11 -19.49
C MET A 408 -12.77 13.22 -20.50
N THR A 409 -12.84 14.48 -20.04
CA THR A 409 -12.48 15.65 -20.85
C THR A 409 -11.37 16.47 -20.20
N ASN A 410 -10.57 17.16 -21.01
CA ASN A 410 -9.57 18.11 -20.54
C ASN A 410 -10.20 19.21 -19.67
N ALA A 411 -11.35 19.74 -20.11
CA ALA A 411 -12.08 20.81 -19.44
C ALA A 411 -12.59 20.39 -18.04
N ALA A 412 -13.09 19.16 -17.91
CA ALA A 412 -13.58 18.64 -16.65
C ALA A 412 -12.44 18.50 -15.62
N VAL A 413 -11.30 17.93 -16.01
CA VAL A 413 -10.14 17.81 -15.11
C VAL A 413 -9.64 19.19 -14.70
N ALA A 414 -9.55 20.15 -15.63
CA ALA A 414 -9.18 21.52 -15.29
C ALA A 414 -10.15 22.15 -14.28
N THR A 415 -11.46 21.92 -14.42
CA THR A 415 -12.48 22.40 -13.47
C THR A 415 -12.30 21.75 -12.08
N VAL A 416 -12.06 20.44 -12.01
CA VAL A 416 -11.84 19.69 -10.77
C VAL A 416 -10.66 20.26 -9.98
N VAL A 417 -9.53 20.51 -10.61
CA VAL A 417 -8.33 21.02 -9.92
C VAL A 417 -8.42 22.51 -9.58
N GLN A 418 -9.25 23.27 -10.27
CA GLN A 418 -9.60 24.65 -9.89
C GLN A 418 -10.45 24.67 -8.62
N ASN A 419 -11.41 23.76 -8.49
CA ASN A 419 -12.25 23.63 -7.30
C ASN A 419 -11.46 23.07 -6.10
N CYS A 420 -10.51 22.15 -6.33
CA CYS A 420 -9.74 21.44 -5.31
C CYS A 420 -8.23 21.55 -5.57
N PRO A 421 -7.58 22.71 -5.39
CA PRO A 421 -6.15 22.90 -5.65
C PRO A 421 -5.23 22.19 -4.62
N GLY A 422 -5.82 21.65 -3.57
CA GLY A 422 -5.13 20.96 -2.47
C GLY A 422 -4.70 19.53 -2.76
N PHE A 423 -4.87 19.01 -3.98
CA PHE A 423 -4.52 17.62 -4.26
C PHE A 423 -3.06 17.29 -3.95
N THR A 424 -2.91 16.25 -3.13
CA THR A 424 -1.63 15.56 -2.87
C THR A 424 -1.54 14.25 -3.65
N HIS A 425 -2.69 13.62 -3.91
CA HIS A 425 -2.81 12.37 -4.65
C HIS A 425 -3.91 12.51 -5.71
N PHE A 426 -3.52 12.47 -6.96
CA PHE A 426 -4.45 12.51 -8.09
C PHE A 426 -4.22 11.27 -8.97
N ARG A 427 -5.22 10.40 -9.03
CA ARG A 427 -5.16 9.15 -9.77
C ARG A 427 -6.42 9.01 -10.62
N LEU A 428 -6.28 9.34 -11.89
CA LEU A 428 -7.31 9.16 -12.90
C LEU A 428 -6.96 7.93 -13.74
N CYS A 429 -7.89 7.01 -13.85
CA CYS A 429 -7.76 5.77 -14.60
C CYS A 429 -8.89 5.70 -15.63
N ILE A 430 -8.61 6.13 -16.87
CA ILE A 430 -9.52 5.96 -18.00
C ILE A 430 -9.36 4.52 -18.47
N MET A 431 -10.44 3.74 -18.42
CA MET A 431 -10.39 2.29 -18.61
C MET A 431 -10.15 1.90 -20.07
N ASN A 432 -10.63 2.70 -21.02
CA ASN A 432 -10.35 2.51 -22.43
C ASN A 432 -8.94 3.02 -22.74
N LEU A 433 -8.07 2.13 -23.19
CA LEU A 433 -6.67 2.41 -23.45
C LEU A 433 -6.49 3.43 -24.57
N GLY A 434 -5.63 4.42 -24.36
CA GLY A 434 -5.35 5.44 -25.36
C GLY A 434 -6.55 6.33 -25.72
N GLN A 435 -7.56 6.43 -24.84
CA GLN A 435 -8.75 7.25 -25.07
C GLN A 435 -8.40 8.76 -25.05
N PRO A 436 -8.72 9.52 -26.11
CA PRO A 436 -8.61 10.97 -26.09
C PRO A 436 -9.73 11.64 -25.28
N ASP A 437 -9.69 12.94 -25.18
CA ASP A 437 -10.84 13.75 -24.78
C ASP A 437 -12.03 13.43 -25.70
N TYR A 438 -13.10 12.87 -25.13
CA TYR A 438 -14.18 12.30 -25.94
C TYR A 438 -15.05 13.35 -26.64
N LEU A 439 -14.97 14.63 -26.24
CA LEU A 439 -15.67 15.72 -26.87
C LEU A 439 -14.84 16.40 -27.97
N THR A 440 -13.54 16.61 -27.74
CA THR A 440 -12.67 17.34 -28.68
C THR A 440 -11.82 16.44 -29.54
N ASN A 441 -11.70 15.14 -29.16
CA ASN A 441 -10.82 14.15 -29.77
C ASN A 441 -9.32 14.54 -29.73
N GLU A 442 -8.97 15.46 -28.82
CA GLU A 442 -7.60 15.86 -28.54
C GLU A 442 -6.95 14.97 -27.48
N PRO A 443 -5.62 14.87 -27.42
CA PRO A 443 -4.93 14.22 -26.31
C PRO A 443 -5.31 14.82 -24.96
N MET A 444 -5.23 13.99 -23.91
CA MET A 444 -5.52 14.39 -22.51
C MET A 444 -4.36 15.20 -21.88
N ASP A 445 -3.48 15.78 -22.68
CA ASP A 445 -2.28 16.49 -22.21
C ASP A 445 -2.64 17.72 -21.36
N GLU A 446 -3.64 18.50 -21.77
CA GLU A 446 -4.06 19.69 -21.02
C GLU A 446 -4.74 19.35 -19.70
N ALA A 447 -5.40 18.20 -19.59
CA ALA A 447 -5.95 17.70 -18.34
C ALA A 447 -4.85 17.55 -17.27
N PHE A 448 -3.82 16.79 -17.58
CA PHE A 448 -2.71 16.57 -16.64
C PHE A 448 -1.80 17.80 -16.51
N GLY A 449 -1.69 18.61 -17.57
CA GLY A 449 -1.08 19.93 -17.51
C GLY A 449 -1.77 20.83 -16.47
N ALA A 450 -3.10 20.86 -16.44
CA ALA A 450 -3.88 21.60 -15.44
C ALA A 450 -3.65 21.07 -14.02
N VAL A 451 -3.63 19.73 -13.83
CA VAL A 451 -3.35 19.11 -12.53
C VAL A 451 -2.02 19.60 -11.96
N VAL A 452 -0.94 19.49 -12.72
CA VAL A 452 0.41 19.82 -12.19
C VAL A 452 0.65 21.32 -12.04
N ARG A 453 -0.06 22.16 -12.81
CA ARG A 453 -0.02 23.63 -12.66
C ARG A 453 -0.80 24.10 -11.43
N SER A 454 -1.94 23.48 -11.15
CA SER A 454 -2.86 23.94 -10.10
C SER A 454 -2.59 23.30 -8.73
N CYS A 455 -1.90 22.15 -8.66
CA CYS A 455 -1.70 21.38 -7.43
C CYS A 455 -0.20 21.33 -7.03
N PRO A 456 0.35 22.39 -6.40
CA PRO A 456 1.77 22.47 -6.07
C PRO A 456 2.24 21.44 -5.04
N ASN A 457 1.32 20.90 -4.24
CA ASN A 457 1.61 19.89 -3.21
C ASN A 457 1.47 18.45 -3.71
N LEU A 458 1.34 18.24 -5.01
CA LEU A 458 1.14 16.92 -5.60
C LEU A 458 2.34 16.01 -5.33
N GLN A 459 2.09 14.90 -4.64
CA GLN A 459 3.08 13.88 -4.27
C GLN A 459 2.93 12.61 -5.09
N ARG A 460 1.70 12.28 -5.49
CA ARG A 460 1.40 11.09 -6.28
C ARG A 460 0.48 11.40 -7.44
N LEU A 461 0.90 11.00 -8.63
CA LEU A 461 0.14 11.15 -9.86
C LEU A 461 0.04 9.80 -10.58
N ALA A 462 -1.16 9.43 -11.03
CA ALA A 462 -1.35 8.39 -12.03
C ALA A 462 -2.06 8.99 -13.23
N VAL A 463 -1.50 8.75 -14.41
CA VAL A 463 -1.98 9.28 -15.68
C VAL A 463 -2.44 8.15 -16.59
N SER A 464 -3.49 8.41 -17.37
CA SER A 464 -4.08 7.49 -18.35
C SER A 464 -4.81 8.25 -19.45
N GLY A 465 -5.21 7.55 -20.52
CA GLY A 465 -5.80 8.13 -21.72
C GLY A 465 -4.76 8.34 -22.82
N LEU A 466 -5.18 8.95 -23.93
CA LEU A 466 -4.26 9.33 -25.01
C LEU A 466 -3.37 10.50 -24.54
N LEU A 467 -2.08 10.24 -24.35
CA LEU A 467 -1.12 11.22 -23.85
C LEU A 467 0.10 11.26 -24.76
N THR A 468 0.56 12.49 -25.05
CA THR A 468 1.79 12.73 -25.80
C THR A 468 2.95 13.08 -24.86
N ASP A 469 4.13 13.39 -25.42
CA ASP A 469 5.28 13.85 -24.63
C ASP A 469 5.02 15.21 -23.94
N LEU A 470 4.01 15.95 -24.35
CA LEU A 470 3.62 17.24 -23.76
C LEU A 470 3.14 17.11 -22.30
N THR A 471 2.38 16.06 -21.99
CA THR A 471 2.02 15.74 -20.58
C THR A 471 3.26 15.64 -19.70
N PHE A 472 4.27 14.93 -20.18
CA PHE A 472 5.50 14.69 -19.41
C PHE A 472 6.36 15.95 -19.31
N GLU A 473 6.32 16.83 -20.32
CA GLU A 473 6.92 18.17 -20.24
C GLU A 473 6.27 18.99 -19.12
N TYR A 474 4.94 19.02 -19.06
CA TYR A 474 4.21 19.69 -17.97
C TYR A 474 4.56 19.11 -16.60
N ILE A 475 4.61 17.79 -16.46
CA ILE A 475 4.99 17.11 -15.21
C ILE A 475 6.41 17.55 -14.81
N GLY A 476 7.38 17.47 -15.70
CA GLY A 476 8.76 17.89 -15.44
C GLY A 476 8.89 19.36 -15.06
N LYS A 477 8.10 20.23 -15.67
CA LYS A 477 8.13 21.67 -15.43
C LYS A 477 7.51 22.08 -14.10
N TYR A 478 6.37 21.48 -13.71
CA TYR A 478 5.55 21.98 -12.60
C TYR A 478 5.50 21.05 -11.38
N ALA A 479 5.64 19.73 -11.51
CA ALA A 479 5.43 18.78 -10.42
C ALA A 479 6.67 18.59 -9.53
N LYS A 480 7.17 19.65 -8.89
CA LYS A 480 8.43 19.65 -8.13
C LYS A 480 8.39 18.82 -6.83
N ASN A 481 7.20 18.58 -6.28
CA ASN A 481 6.99 17.79 -5.08
C ASN A 481 6.60 16.33 -5.35
N LEU A 482 6.54 15.93 -6.63
CA LEU A 482 6.13 14.58 -7.02
C LEU A 482 7.11 13.53 -6.50
N GLU A 483 6.59 12.57 -5.75
CA GLU A 483 7.35 11.45 -5.20
C GLU A 483 7.08 10.13 -5.95
N ILE A 484 5.85 9.95 -6.46
CA ILE A 484 5.41 8.73 -7.15
C ILE A 484 4.68 9.10 -8.44
N LEU A 485 5.14 8.55 -9.55
CA LEU A 485 4.48 8.65 -10.85
C LEU A 485 4.15 7.23 -11.36
N SER A 486 2.90 7.02 -11.72
CA SER A 486 2.43 5.80 -12.38
C SER A 486 1.88 6.16 -13.76
N VAL A 487 2.37 5.50 -14.80
CA VAL A 487 2.07 5.77 -16.20
C VAL A 487 1.74 4.46 -16.91
N ALA A 488 0.68 4.43 -17.68
CA ALA A 488 0.33 3.30 -18.52
C ALA A 488 -0.18 3.78 -19.89
N PHE A 489 0.26 3.11 -20.96
CA PHE A 489 -0.18 3.34 -22.35
C PHE A 489 -0.05 4.81 -22.80
N ALA A 490 1.07 5.46 -22.46
CA ALA A 490 1.23 6.91 -22.63
C ALA A 490 2.62 7.30 -23.11
N GLY A 491 2.69 8.49 -23.75
CA GLY A 491 3.91 9.06 -24.31
C GLY A 491 4.10 8.67 -25.76
N SER A 492 4.88 9.46 -26.47
CA SER A 492 5.19 9.24 -27.89
C SER A 492 6.64 8.81 -28.11
N SER A 493 7.54 9.16 -27.21
CA SER A 493 8.97 8.91 -27.32
C SER A 493 9.72 8.97 -25.99
N ASP A 494 11.00 8.61 -26.00
CA ASP A 494 11.92 8.77 -24.88
C ASP A 494 12.04 10.20 -24.33
N LEU A 495 11.62 11.20 -25.12
CA LEU A 495 11.70 12.61 -24.72
C LEU A 495 10.77 12.88 -23.52
N GLY A 496 9.57 12.30 -23.53
CA GLY A 496 8.63 12.43 -22.41
C GLY A 496 9.26 12.00 -21.08
N LEU A 497 9.85 10.82 -21.05
CA LEU A 497 10.51 10.34 -19.81
C LEU A 497 11.71 11.22 -19.39
N LYS A 498 12.47 11.78 -20.35
CA LYS A 498 13.57 12.72 -20.06
C LYS A 498 13.10 14.00 -19.37
N TYR A 499 11.94 14.53 -19.76
CA TYR A 499 11.36 15.70 -19.08
C TYR A 499 11.06 15.41 -17.61
N VAL A 500 10.44 14.27 -17.32
CA VAL A 500 10.12 13.85 -15.95
C VAL A 500 11.39 13.67 -15.12
N LEU A 501 12.33 12.91 -15.63
CA LEU A 501 13.59 12.60 -14.92
C LEU A 501 14.44 13.85 -14.68
N GLY A 502 14.42 14.78 -15.64
CA GLY A 502 15.13 16.05 -15.48
C GLY A 502 14.42 17.09 -14.60
N GLY A 503 13.11 16.96 -14.46
CA GLY A 503 12.24 17.99 -13.88
C GLY A 503 11.68 17.71 -12.49
N CYS A 504 11.63 16.43 -12.04
CA CYS A 504 11.04 16.02 -10.77
C CYS A 504 12.10 15.60 -9.73
N PRO A 505 12.69 16.53 -8.97
CA PRO A 505 13.85 16.27 -8.10
C PRO A 505 13.52 15.39 -6.88
N ARG A 506 12.23 15.26 -6.53
CA ARG A 506 11.77 14.44 -5.40
C ARG A 506 11.24 13.08 -5.81
N LEU A 507 11.28 12.74 -7.10
CA LEU A 507 10.75 11.48 -7.59
C LEU A 507 11.51 10.30 -7.00
N ARG A 508 10.78 9.44 -6.28
CA ARG A 508 11.31 8.26 -5.56
C ARG A 508 10.90 6.96 -6.20
N LYS A 509 9.73 6.93 -6.80
CA LYS A 509 9.15 5.75 -7.42
C LYS A 509 8.54 6.08 -8.77
N LEU A 510 8.92 5.31 -9.78
CA LEU A 510 8.41 5.40 -11.13
C LEU A 510 7.89 4.03 -11.56
N GLU A 511 6.62 4.00 -11.96
CA GLU A 511 5.90 2.82 -12.40
C GLU A 511 5.42 3.06 -13.83
N ILE A 512 5.94 2.31 -14.79
CA ILE A 512 5.64 2.51 -16.22
C ILE A 512 5.18 1.17 -16.82
N ARG A 513 4.11 1.22 -17.60
CA ARG A 513 3.57 0.06 -18.30
C ARG A 513 3.17 0.41 -19.72
N ASP A 514 3.50 -0.47 -20.68
CA ASP A 514 3.09 -0.37 -22.09
C ASP A 514 3.35 1.03 -22.69
N CYS A 515 4.57 1.54 -22.48
CA CYS A 515 4.99 2.86 -22.96
C CYS A 515 6.23 2.74 -23.88
N PRO A 516 6.41 3.66 -24.83
CA PRO A 516 7.53 3.63 -25.79
C PRO A 516 8.89 3.96 -25.15
N PHE A 517 8.95 4.17 -23.84
CA PHE A 517 10.16 4.58 -23.14
C PHE A 517 11.22 3.47 -23.09
N GLY A 518 12.48 3.86 -23.28
CA GLY A 518 13.59 2.93 -23.39
C GLY A 518 14.91 3.45 -22.85
N ASN A 519 16.00 2.89 -23.37
CA ASN A 519 17.36 3.15 -22.90
C ASN A 519 17.76 4.62 -23.00
N ALA A 520 17.39 5.32 -24.09
CA ALA A 520 17.83 6.67 -24.35
C ALA A 520 17.31 7.65 -23.29
N ALA A 521 16.11 7.42 -22.75
CA ALA A 521 15.59 8.21 -21.64
C ALA A 521 16.31 7.90 -20.34
N LEU A 522 16.41 6.62 -19.99
CA LEU A 522 16.93 6.19 -18.68
C LEU A 522 18.43 6.43 -18.52
N LEU A 523 19.23 6.30 -19.59
CA LEU A 523 20.68 6.40 -19.52
C LEU A 523 21.21 7.84 -19.75
N SER A 524 20.38 8.75 -20.23
CA SER A 524 20.82 10.10 -20.60
C SER A 524 21.09 11.07 -19.43
N GLY A 525 20.78 10.69 -18.21
CA GLY A 525 20.92 11.61 -17.07
C GLY A 525 20.95 10.90 -15.72
N LEU A 526 21.82 9.91 -15.56
CA LEU A 526 21.89 9.07 -14.37
C LEU A 526 22.10 9.86 -13.06
N THR A 527 22.85 10.97 -13.10
CA THR A 527 23.04 11.86 -11.94
C THR A 527 21.75 12.51 -11.45
N LYS A 528 20.71 12.58 -12.28
CA LYS A 528 19.40 13.16 -11.92
C LYS A 528 18.50 12.19 -11.14
N PHE A 529 18.91 10.93 -11.01
CA PHE A 529 18.15 9.90 -10.30
C PHE A 529 18.51 9.76 -8.81
N GLU A 530 19.26 10.66 -8.23
CA GLU A 530 19.74 10.53 -6.84
C GLU A 530 18.63 10.31 -5.82
N SER A 531 17.45 10.88 -6.04
CA SER A 531 16.27 10.70 -5.20
C SER A 531 15.54 9.38 -5.45
N MET A 532 15.68 8.78 -6.64
CA MET A 532 14.91 7.59 -7.03
C MET A 532 15.36 6.35 -6.25
N ARG A 533 14.40 5.53 -5.85
CA ARG A 533 14.60 4.30 -5.08
C ARG A 533 14.02 3.07 -5.76
N SER A 534 13.00 3.24 -6.58
CA SER A 534 12.31 2.14 -7.25
C SER A 534 11.90 2.54 -8.67
N LEU A 535 12.33 1.77 -9.64
CA LEU A 535 11.89 1.82 -11.03
C LEU A 535 11.25 0.47 -11.37
N TRP A 536 10.00 0.52 -11.79
CA TRP A 536 9.29 -0.63 -12.31
C TRP A 536 8.82 -0.34 -13.73
N MET A 537 9.13 -1.22 -14.66
CA MET A 537 8.74 -1.09 -16.06
C MET A 537 8.22 -2.42 -16.59
N SER A 538 7.10 -2.39 -17.30
CA SER A 538 6.51 -3.53 -17.98
C SER A 538 6.23 -3.19 -19.44
N ALA A 539 6.53 -4.11 -20.36
CA ALA A 539 6.27 -3.94 -21.80
C ALA A 539 6.75 -2.57 -22.33
N CYS A 540 8.02 -2.24 -22.08
CA CYS A 540 8.67 -1.01 -22.51
C CYS A 540 9.92 -1.33 -23.35
N ASN A 541 10.46 -0.34 -24.07
CA ASN A 541 11.61 -0.49 -24.98
C ASN A 541 12.98 -0.56 -24.27
N LEU A 542 13.03 -1.08 -23.05
CA LEU A 542 14.27 -1.21 -22.29
C LEU A 542 14.99 -2.52 -22.65
N THR A 543 16.27 -2.44 -22.99
CA THR A 543 17.09 -3.63 -23.29
C THR A 543 17.75 -4.19 -22.04
N MET A 544 18.14 -5.47 -22.08
CA MET A 544 18.92 -6.11 -21.02
C MET A 544 20.23 -5.36 -20.72
N ASN A 545 20.91 -4.88 -21.76
CA ASN A 545 22.14 -4.09 -21.60
C ASN A 545 21.86 -2.76 -20.90
N GLY A 546 20.74 -2.09 -21.24
CA GLY A 546 20.30 -0.89 -20.54
C GLY A 546 20.03 -1.15 -19.05
N CYS A 547 19.40 -2.26 -18.72
CA CYS A 547 19.17 -2.66 -17.32
C CYS A 547 20.49 -2.88 -16.57
N ARG A 548 21.47 -3.55 -17.19
CA ARG A 548 22.80 -3.78 -16.58
C ARG A 548 23.55 -2.48 -16.32
N VAL A 549 23.54 -1.56 -17.29
CA VAL A 549 24.18 -0.24 -17.13
C VAL A 549 23.49 0.51 -15.99
N LEU A 550 22.16 0.57 -15.97
CA LEU A 550 21.40 1.25 -14.93
C LEU A 550 21.69 0.65 -13.54
N ALA A 551 21.73 -0.67 -13.45
CA ALA A 551 22.04 -1.37 -12.21
C ALA A 551 23.47 -1.09 -11.71
N LYS A 552 24.46 -0.98 -12.59
CA LYS A 552 25.85 -0.68 -12.25
C LYS A 552 26.03 0.76 -11.76
N GLU A 553 25.47 1.70 -12.51
CA GLU A 553 25.65 3.13 -12.24
C GLU A 553 24.79 3.63 -11.06
N MET A 554 23.69 2.94 -10.75
CA MET A 554 22.73 3.33 -9.71
C MET A 554 22.57 2.25 -8.63
N PRO A 555 23.55 2.07 -7.73
CA PRO A 555 23.54 0.97 -6.76
C PRO A 555 22.42 1.06 -5.70
N ARG A 556 21.77 2.21 -5.55
CA ARG A 556 20.66 2.40 -4.60
C ARG A 556 19.27 2.27 -5.22
N LEU A 557 19.20 2.11 -6.55
CA LEU A 557 17.95 1.99 -7.28
C LEU A 557 17.54 0.52 -7.41
N ASN A 558 16.34 0.19 -6.96
CA ASN A 558 15.71 -1.09 -7.30
C ASN A 558 15.12 -1.00 -8.70
N VAL A 559 15.56 -1.87 -9.58
CA VAL A 559 15.12 -1.94 -10.97
C VAL A 559 14.41 -3.27 -11.18
N GLU A 560 13.14 -3.19 -11.54
CA GLU A 560 12.30 -4.33 -11.86
C GLU A 560 11.73 -4.13 -13.27
N VAL A 561 12.05 -5.02 -14.20
CA VAL A 561 11.60 -4.94 -15.58
C VAL A 561 10.95 -6.26 -15.97
N MET A 562 9.75 -6.16 -16.53
CA MET A 562 9.03 -7.28 -17.12
C MET A 562 9.02 -7.13 -18.66
N LYS A 563 9.31 -8.20 -19.36
CA LYS A 563 9.18 -8.28 -20.82
C LYS A 563 8.33 -9.49 -21.16
N ASP A 564 7.45 -9.30 -22.13
CA ASP A 564 6.86 -10.43 -22.83
C ASP A 564 7.87 -10.88 -23.90
N GLU A 565 8.28 -12.15 -23.90
CA GLU A 565 9.00 -12.71 -25.02
C GLU A 565 7.99 -13.06 -26.11
N ASP A 566 8.20 -12.49 -27.31
CA ASP A 566 7.50 -12.90 -28.53
C ASP A 566 7.97 -14.31 -28.91
N SER A 567 7.35 -15.35 -28.34
CA SER A 567 7.52 -16.72 -28.79
C SER A 567 6.34 -17.07 -29.69
N GLU A 568 6.64 -17.63 -30.86
CA GLU A 568 5.63 -18.15 -31.81
C GLU A 568 4.78 -19.32 -31.24
N ASP A 569 5.15 -19.84 -30.08
CA ASP A 569 4.36 -20.78 -29.28
C ASP A 569 3.59 -20.06 -28.18
N SER A 570 2.28 -20.24 -28.16
CA SER A 570 1.20 -19.55 -27.42
C SER A 570 1.28 -19.52 -25.89
N GLN A 571 2.45 -19.61 -25.29
CA GLN A 571 2.71 -19.30 -23.88
C GLN A 571 3.69 -18.14 -23.82
N ALA A 572 3.16 -16.93 -23.64
CA ALA A 572 3.96 -15.75 -23.38
C ALA A 572 4.83 -15.98 -22.13
N HIS A 573 6.11 -16.22 -22.34
CA HIS A 573 7.09 -16.31 -21.26
C HIS A 573 7.41 -14.90 -20.78
N LYS A 574 6.89 -14.50 -19.62
CA LYS A 574 7.26 -13.24 -18.98
C LYS A 574 8.67 -13.35 -18.43
N VAL A 575 9.61 -12.61 -18.99
CA VAL A 575 10.97 -12.50 -18.45
C VAL A 575 10.97 -11.37 -17.43
N TYR A 576 11.26 -11.71 -16.17
CA TYR A 576 11.40 -10.76 -15.10
C TYR A 576 12.88 -10.48 -14.83
N ILE A 577 13.31 -9.24 -15.10
CA ILE A 577 14.66 -8.79 -14.82
C ILE A 577 14.65 -8.08 -13.48
N TYR A 578 15.36 -8.64 -12.53
CA TYR A 578 15.33 -8.22 -11.16
C TYR A 578 16.75 -7.92 -10.64
N ARG A 579 16.85 -6.84 -9.89
CA ARG A 579 18.04 -6.53 -9.13
C ARG A 579 17.75 -6.47 -7.65
N THR A 580 18.60 -7.09 -6.85
CA THR A 580 18.58 -6.99 -5.40
C THR A 580 19.91 -6.46 -4.86
N VAL A 581 19.84 -5.49 -3.95
CA VAL A 581 21.01 -5.00 -3.20
C VAL A 581 21.41 -6.01 -2.12
N ALA A 582 20.47 -6.88 -1.72
CA ALA A 582 20.68 -7.92 -0.72
C ALA A 582 21.37 -9.19 -1.28
N GLY A 583 21.66 -9.24 -2.59
CA GLY A 583 22.24 -10.40 -3.26
C GLY A 583 21.20 -11.25 -4.01
N PRO A 584 21.63 -12.21 -4.83
CA PRO A 584 20.74 -13.05 -5.60
C PRO A 584 19.89 -13.94 -4.69
N ARG A 585 18.59 -14.04 -5.00
CA ARG A 585 17.71 -15.00 -4.33
C ARG A 585 17.95 -16.40 -4.88
N ARG A 586 18.10 -17.38 -3.98
CA ARG A 586 18.31 -18.78 -4.36
C ARG A 586 17.04 -19.48 -4.86
N ASP A 587 15.89 -18.91 -4.53
CA ASP A 587 14.55 -19.39 -4.84
C ASP A 587 13.94 -18.73 -6.09
N ALA A 588 14.70 -17.93 -6.84
CA ALA A 588 14.21 -17.27 -8.03
C ALA A 588 13.88 -18.31 -9.14
N PRO A 589 12.68 -18.27 -9.73
CA PRO A 589 12.33 -19.11 -10.87
C PRO A 589 13.26 -18.89 -12.07
N PRO A 590 13.36 -19.86 -13.02
CA PRO A 590 14.27 -19.75 -14.16
C PRO A 590 14.05 -18.54 -15.08
N PHE A 591 12.83 -18.01 -15.14
CA PHE A 591 12.50 -16.83 -15.92
C PHE A 591 12.86 -15.50 -15.21
N VAL A 592 13.33 -15.55 -13.97
CA VAL A 592 13.80 -14.37 -13.24
C VAL A 592 15.29 -14.21 -13.44
N LEU A 593 15.70 -13.20 -14.17
CA LEU A 593 17.09 -12.86 -14.38
C LEU A 593 17.54 -11.85 -13.32
N THR A 594 18.49 -12.24 -12.50
CA THR A 594 19.10 -11.36 -11.49
C THR A 594 20.28 -10.62 -12.09
N LEU A 595 20.31 -9.29 -11.97
CA LEU A 595 21.40 -8.43 -12.43
C LEU A 595 22.38 -8.13 -11.30
#